data_63a10f0ea31aed84d532f3cf33f4b3ef
#
_entry.id   63a10f0ea31aed84d532f3cf33f4b3ef
#
_cell.length_a   1.000
_cell.length_b   1.000
_cell.length_c   1.000
_cell.angle_alpha   90.00
_cell.angle_beta   90.00
_cell.angle_gamma   90.00
#
_symmetry.space_group_name_H-M   'P 1'
#
loop_
_entity.id
_entity.type
_entity.pdbx_description
1 polymer ?
#
loop_
_entity_poly.entity_id
_entity_poly.type
_entity_poly.pdbx_seq_one_letter_code
_entity_poly.pdbx_strand_id
1 'polypeptide(L)'
;VSAISVEHLSRWWGATRAVDDVSFEAAAGRMLVLLGPSGCGKSTTLRLIAGLEAATAGRVAIGGVDVTHRPPAERRVSMVFQSYALFPHLSVAENIVFGLRVRRVSAAERRERLARVADLLGLTALLERRPSQLSGGQQQRVALGRALIAEAPVCLMDEPLSNLDAQLRLEMRREIRGLQQSLGVTMVYVTHDQTEAMTMADQVILLREGRVEQDAPPEALYARPATAFAARFIGTPPMNVLALDDRRRLLGIRPEDIRVVGAKEPGAVEALVRSIEYLGADSILLCAIGRQALAVRAPGRVALAPGAPVSLAWARGAAHVFDAETGRRRDDDAVDSPISR
;
A
#
# COMPACT_ATOMS: atom_id res chain seq x y z
N VAL A 1 7.12 -22.89 -0.52
CA VAL A 1 6.34 -21.64 -0.71
C VAL A 1 6.48 -21.19 -2.16
N SER A 2 5.36 -20.82 -2.79
CA SER A 2 5.34 -20.42 -4.21
C SER A 2 5.68 -18.94 -4.38
N ALA A 3 6.36 -18.62 -5.48
CA ALA A 3 6.45 -17.26 -6.00
C ALA A 3 5.27 -16.98 -6.95
N ILE A 4 5.01 -15.72 -7.21
CA ILE A 4 4.06 -15.28 -8.23
C ILE A 4 4.84 -14.49 -9.27
N SER A 5 4.61 -14.78 -10.56
CA SER A 5 5.07 -13.96 -11.67
C SER A 5 3.86 -13.48 -12.47
N VAL A 6 3.82 -12.18 -12.73
CA VAL A 6 2.83 -11.50 -13.56
C VAL A 6 3.58 -10.85 -14.72
N GLU A 7 3.22 -11.21 -15.96
CA GLU A 7 3.93 -10.79 -17.16
C GLU A 7 2.95 -10.16 -18.15
N HIS A 8 3.13 -8.87 -18.44
CA HIS A 8 2.35 -8.09 -19.41
C HIS A 8 0.83 -8.22 -19.24
N LEU A 9 0.38 -8.35 -17.96
CA LEU A 9 -1.01 -8.61 -17.63
C LEU A 9 -1.89 -7.41 -17.96
N SER A 10 -2.95 -7.67 -18.71
CA SER A 10 -3.89 -6.63 -19.14
C SER A 10 -5.33 -7.10 -18.99
N ARG A 11 -6.21 -6.15 -18.62
CA ARG A 11 -7.66 -6.35 -18.59
C ARG A 11 -8.40 -5.11 -19.09
N TRP A 12 -9.18 -5.29 -20.12
CA TRP A 12 -9.97 -4.23 -20.75
C TRP A 12 -11.45 -4.57 -20.75
N TRP A 13 -12.29 -3.57 -20.56
CA TRP A 13 -13.74 -3.62 -20.78
C TRP A 13 -14.12 -2.53 -21.78
N GLY A 14 -14.32 -2.93 -23.04
CA GLY A 14 -14.50 -1.98 -24.13
C GLY A 14 -13.28 -1.06 -24.24
N ALA A 15 -13.48 0.25 -24.11
CA ALA A 15 -12.39 1.25 -24.16
C ALA A 15 -11.64 1.43 -22.82
N THR A 16 -12.18 0.91 -21.71
CA THR A 16 -11.60 1.09 -20.39
C THR A 16 -10.51 0.06 -20.12
N ARG A 17 -9.27 0.53 -19.93
CA ARG A 17 -8.13 -0.28 -19.56
C ARG A 17 -7.96 -0.24 -18.04
N ALA A 18 -8.51 -1.23 -17.35
CA ALA A 18 -8.40 -1.30 -15.89
C ALA A 18 -7.03 -1.80 -15.42
N VAL A 19 -6.41 -2.70 -16.20
CA VAL A 19 -5.03 -3.16 -16.05
C VAL A 19 -4.42 -3.12 -17.44
N ASP A 20 -3.25 -2.48 -17.57
CA ASP A 20 -2.61 -2.20 -18.85
C ASP A 20 -1.11 -2.47 -18.75
N ASP A 21 -0.67 -3.62 -19.23
CA ASP A 21 0.73 -4.04 -19.29
C ASP A 21 1.43 -4.13 -17.93
N VAL A 22 0.77 -4.71 -16.92
CA VAL A 22 1.31 -4.87 -15.57
C VAL A 22 2.23 -6.08 -15.51
N SER A 23 3.47 -5.86 -15.07
CA SER A 23 4.47 -6.92 -14.85
C SER A 23 5.15 -6.74 -13.51
N PHE A 24 5.24 -7.81 -12.71
CA PHE A 24 5.98 -7.86 -11.45
C PHE A 24 6.18 -9.31 -10.99
N GLU A 25 7.09 -9.49 -10.04
CA GLU A 25 7.31 -10.77 -9.35
C GLU A 25 7.14 -10.61 -7.83
N ALA A 26 6.49 -11.56 -7.18
CA ALA A 26 6.46 -11.71 -5.74
C ALA A 26 7.32 -12.88 -5.31
N ALA A 27 8.37 -12.63 -4.55
CA ALA A 27 9.25 -13.67 -4.04
C ALA A 27 8.52 -14.56 -3.03
N ALA A 28 8.92 -15.82 -2.94
CA ALA A 28 8.37 -16.79 -2.02
C ALA A 28 8.51 -16.33 -0.55
N GLY A 29 7.46 -16.48 0.25
CA GLY A 29 7.44 -16.10 1.66
C GLY A 29 7.50 -14.59 1.93
N ARG A 30 7.28 -13.75 0.92
CA ARG A 30 7.27 -12.29 1.05
C ARG A 30 5.86 -11.72 1.02
N MET A 31 5.73 -10.53 1.58
CA MET A 31 4.51 -9.72 1.49
C MET A 31 4.68 -8.65 0.41
N LEU A 32 3.96 -8.81 -0.70
CA LEU A 32 3.87 -7.83 -1.76
C LEU A 32 2.59 -7.01 -1.55
N VAL A 33 2.70 -5.68 -1.60
CA VAL A 33 1.56 -4.78 -1.49
C VAL A 33 1.31 -4.07 -2.82
N LEU A 34 0.07 -4.17 -3.32
CA LEU A 34 -0.43 -3.35 -4.43
C LEU A 34 -1.00 -2.07 -3.84
N LEU A 35 -0.36 -0.93 -4.10
CA LEU A 35 -0.71 0.38 -3.59
C LEU A 35 -1.10 1.32 -4.73
N GLY A 36 -1.92 2.32 -4.47
CA GLY A 36 -2.27 3.37 -5.44
C GLY A 36 -3.64 3.97 -5.19
N PRO A 37 -4.01 5.02 -5.93
CA PRO A 37 -5.30 5.68 -5.79
C PRO A 37 -6.48 4.75 -6.12
N SER A 38 -7.69 5.17 -5.73
CA SER A 38 -8.91 4.44 -6.08
C SER A 38 -9.06 4.35 -7.59
N GLY A 39 -9.46 3.17 -8.09
CA GLY A 39 -9.67 2.94 -9.53
C GLY A 39 -8.40 2.67 -10.35
N CYS A 40 -7.19 2.61 -9.75
CA CYS A 40 -5.96 2.38 -10.51
C CYS A 40 -5.70 0.91 -10.89
N GLY A 41 -6.62 -0.03 -10.64
CA GLY A 41 -6.51 -1.43 -11.09
C GLY A 41 -6.06 -2.45 -10.03
N LYS A 42 -5.82 -2.08 -8.76
CA LYS A 42 -5.33 -2.98 -7.70
C LYS A 42 -6.19 -4.24 -7.51
N SER A 43 -7.47 -4.07 -7.16
CA SER A 43 -8.39 -5.20 -6.94
C SER A 43 -8.63 -6.00 -8.22
N THR A 44 -8.61 -5.34 -9.39
CA THR A 44 -8.68 -6.05 -10.68
C THR A 44 -7.46 -6.94 -10.89
N THR A 45 -6.25 -6.43 -10.65
CA THR A 45 -5.01 -7.21 -10.72
C THR A 45 -5.05 -8.40 -9.76
N LEU A 46 -5.51 -8.19 -8.51
CA LEU A 46 -5.66 -9.26 -7.55
C LEU A 46 -6.65 -10.34 -8.02
N ARG A 47 -7.80 -9.94 -8.58
CA ARG A 47 -8.83 -10.86 -9.11
C ARG A 47 -8.33 -11.63 -10.32
N LEU A 48 -7.50 -11.01 -11.18
CA LEU A 48 -6.84 -11.69 -12.29
C LEU A 48 -5.89 -12.78 -11.77
N ILE A 49 -5.10 -12.50 -10.73
CA ILE A 49 -4.24 -13.51 -10.08
C ILE A 49 -5.07 -14.63 -9.46
N ALA A 50 -6.19 -14.29 -8.80
CA ALA A 50 -7.10 -15.27 -8.21
C ALA A 50 -7.86 -16.11 -9.24
N GLY A 51 -7.93 -15.69 -10.51
CA GLY A 51 -8.75 -16.32 -11.57
C GLY A 51 -10.24 -16.00 -11.47
N LEU A 52 -10.59 -14.97 -10.71
CA LEU A 52 -11.97 -14.46 -10.61
C LEU A 52 -12.33 -13.55 -11.78
N GLU A 53 -11.32 -13.06 -12.49
CA GLU A 53 -11.42 -12.32 -13.73
C GLU A 53 -10.53 -12.97 -14.79
N ALA A 54 -10.95 -12.94 -16.05
CA ALA A 54 -10.17 -13.42 -17.16
C ALA A 54 -9.21 -12.32 -17.65
N ALA A 55 -7.95 -12.65 -17.89
CA ALA A 55 -7.02 -11.73 -18.53
C ALA A 55 -7.40 -11.50 -20.00
N THR A 56 -7.24 -10.27 -20.49
CA THR A 56 -7.34 -9.95 -21.92
C THR A 56 -6.03 -10.29 -22.62
N ALA A 57 -4.90 -10.06 -21.96
CA ALA A 57 -3.55 -10.40 -22.45
C ALA A 57 -2.62 -10.62 -21.25
N GLY A 58 -1.45 -11.20 -21.52
CA GLY A 58 -0.42 -11.45 -20.52
C GLY A 58 -0.55 -12.79 -19.83
N ARG A 59 0.25 -12.98 -18.79
CA ARG A 59 0.43 -14.28 -18.12
C ARG A 59 0.50 -14.13 -16.61
N VAL A 60 -0.05 -15.12 -15.91
CA VAL A 60 0.10 -15.29 -14.46
C VAL A 60 0.66 -16.68 -14.19
N ALA A 61 1.80 -16.75 -13.50
CA ALA A 61 2.38 -17.99 -13.03
C ALA A 61 2.47 -18.02 -11.49
N ILE A 62 2.19 -19.17 -10.89
CA ILE A 62 2.29 -19.41 -9.45
C ILE A 62 3.16 -20.66 -9.22
N GLY A 63 4.27 -20.50 -8.48
CA GLY A 63 5.25 -21.58 -8.29
C GLY A 63 5.84 -22.11 -9.61
N GLY A 64 6.03 -21.22 -10.59
CA GLY A 64 6.53 -21.54 -11.94
C GLY A 64 5.49 -22.19 -12.87
N VAL A 65 4.26 -22.44 -12.37
CA VAL A 65 3.18 -23.03 -13.19
C VAL A 65 2.29 -21.94 -13.75
N ASP A 66 2.07 -21.93 -15.05
CA ASP A 66 1.10 -21.05 -15.71
C ASP A 66 -0.32 -21.38 -15.27
N VAL A 67 -0.99 -20.39 -14.68
CA VAL A 67 -2.36 -20.48 -14.18
C VAL A 67 -3.31 -19.50 -14.86
N THR A 68 -2.86 -18.83 -15.92
CA THR A 68 -3.59 -17.72 -16.58
C THR A 68 -5.03 -18.10 -16.91
N HIS A 69 -5.24 -19.29 -17.48
CA HIS A 69 -6.55 -19.80 -17.91
C HIS A 69 -7.15 -20.84 -16.95
N ARG A 70 -6.51 -21.11 -15.81
CA ARG A 70 -7.04 -22.05 -14.84
C ARG A 70 -8.15 -21.41 -13.99
N PRO A 71 -9.20 -22.15 -13.65
CA PRO A 71 -10.22 -21.67 -12.74
C PRO A 71 -9.65 -21.43 -11.33
N PRO A 72 -10.27 -20.59 -10.48
CA PRO A 72 -9.77 -20.25 -9.14
C PRO A 72 -9.42 -21.46 -8.28
N ALA A 73 -10.22 -22.53 -8.35
CA ALA A 73 -10.04 -23.75 -7.54
C ALA A 73 -8.71 -24.49 -7.83
N GLU A 74 -8.12 -24.30 -9.01
CA GLU A 74 -6.89 -24.95 -9.45
C GLU A 74 -5.63 -24.10 -9.26
N ARG A 75 -5.78 -22.83 -8.87
CA ARG A 75 -4.63 -21.90 -8.71
C ARG A 75 -3.90 -22.04 -7.38
N ARG A 76 -4.42 -22.86 -6.45
CA ARG A 76 -3.85 -23.07 -5.12
C ARG A 76 -3.61 -21.77 -4.35
N VAL A 77 -4.54 -20.84 -4.44
CA VAL A 77 -4.55 -19.58 -3.69
C VAL A 77 -5.69 -19.57 -2.69
N SER A 78 -5.52 -18.81 -1.61
CA SER A 78 -6.60 -18.40 -0.71
C SER A 78 -6.86 -16.93 -0.84
N MET A 79 -8.06 -16.46 -0.50
CA MET A 79 -8.41 -15.05 -0.64
C MET A 79 -9.25 -14.55 0.53
N VAL A 80 -8.90 -13.35 1.02
CA VAL A 80 -9.69 -12.54 1.95
C VAL A 80 -10.28 -11.38 1.16
N PHE A 81 -11.60 -11.25 1.16
CA PHE A 81 -12.33 -10.19 0.46
C PHE A 81 -12.53 -8.96 1.36
N GLN A 82 -12.69 -7.79 0.78
CA GLN A 82 -12.95 -6.53 1.47
C GLN A 82 -14.19 -6.59 2.39
N SER A 83 -15.25 -7.28 1.98
CA SER A 83 -16.48 -7.47 2.77
C SER A 83 -16.39 -8.66 3.73
N TYR A 84 -15.21 -9.28 3.89
CA TYR A 84 -14.98 -10.55 4.58
C TYR A 84 -15.72 -11.75 3.98
N ALA A 85 -16.83 -11.54 3.26
CA ALA A 85 -17.67 -12.54 2.60
C ALA A 85 -17.99 -13.76 3.51
N LEU A 86 -18.30 -13.50 4.78
CA LEU A 86 -18.71 -14.54 5.73
C LEU A 86 -20.15 -14.99 5.44
N PHE A 87 -20.40 -16.27 5.58
CA PHE A 87 -21.74 -16.82 5.48
C PHE A 87 -22.53 -16.52 6.76
N PRO A 88 -23.57 -15.65 6.71
CA PRO A 88 -24.21 -15.14 7.92
C PRO A 88 -24.99 -16.19 8.71
N HIS A 89 -25.41 -17.27 8.05
CA HIS A 89 -26.18 -18.37 8.65
C HIS A 89 -25.30 -19.47 9.25
N LEU A 90 -24.00 -19.46 8.97
CA LEU A 90 -23.04 -20.45 9.49
C LEU A 90 -22.35 -19.91 10.75
N SER A 91 -21.96 -20.81 11.65
CA SER A 91 -21.10 -20.48 12.79
C SER A 91 -19.68 -20.09 12.34
N VAL A 92 -18.87 -19.57 13.27
CA VAL A 92 -17.44 -19.29 13.04
C VAL A 92 -16.71 -20.56 12.60
N ALA A 93 -16.90 -21.68 13.32
CA ALA A 93 -16.30 -22.96 12.97
C ALA A 93 -16.68 -23.39 11.55
N GLU A 94 -17.97 -23.32 11.21
CA GLU A 94 -18.47 -23.70 9.89
C GLU A 94 -17.95 -22.78 8.78
N ASN A 95 -17.86 -21.46 9.02
CA ASN A 95 -17.27 -20.52 8.08
C ASN A 95 -15.81 -20.87 7.78
N ILE A 96 -15.01 -21.15 8.82
CA ILE A 96 -13.58 -21.47 8.66
C ILE A 96 -13.41 -22.77 7.88
N VAL A 97 -14.13 -23.85 8.24
CA VAL A 97 -13.95 -25.16 7.59
C VAL A 97 -14.68 -25.32 6.27
N PHE A 98 -15.46 -24.33 5.83
CA PHE A 98 -16.33 -24.42 4.65
C PHE A 98 -15.58 -24.93 3.41
N GLY A 99 -14.45 -24.32 3.07
CA GLY A 99 -13.66 -24.72 1.91
C GLY A 99 -13.13 -26.15 1.98
N LEU A 100 -12.77 -26.62 3.17
CA LEU A 100 -12.34 -28.01 3.38
C LEU A 100 -13.49 -29.00 3.24
N ARG A 101 -14.71 -28.61 3.65
CA ARG A 101 -15.92 -29.44 3.43
C ARG A 101 -16.22 -29.62 1.96
N VAL A 102 -16.14 -28.53 1.17
CA VAL A 102 -16.34 -28.57 -0.29
C VAL A 102 -15.31 -29.48 -0.96
N ARG A 103 -14.06 -29.44 -0.50
CA ARG A 103 -12.97 -30.31 -0.98
C ARG A 103 -13.02 -31.74 -0.42
N ARG A 104 -14.06 -32.10 0.35
CA ARG A 104 -14.26 -33.43 0.97
C ARG A 104 -13.11 -33.88 1.87
N VAL A 105 -12.41 -32.96 2.52
CA VAL A 105 -11.40 -33.27 3.53
C VAL A 105 -12.07 -34.00 4.70
N SER A 106 -11.41 -34.99 5.30
CA SER A 106 -11.96 -35.82 6.38
C SER A 106 -12.39 -35.02 7.61
N ALA A 107 -13.38 -35.48 8.35
CA ALA A 107 -13.88 -34.80 9.56
C ALA A 107 -12.78 -34.67 10.64
N ALA A 108 -11.90 -35.67 10.74
CA ALA A 108 -10.80 -35.68 11.70
C ALA A 108 -9.78 -34.56 11.37
N GLU A 109 -9.35 -34.49 10.11
CA GLU A 109 -8.42 -33.49 9.63
C GLU A 109 -9.00 -32.09 9.72
N ARG A 110 -10.29 -31.88 9.36
CA ARG A 110 -10.95 -30.58 9.53
C ARG A 110 -10.96 -30.10 10.98
N ARG A 111 -11.21 -30.99 11.95
CA ARG A 111 -11.18 -30.65 13.38
C ARG A 111 -9.78 -30.25 13.84
N GLU A 112 -8.77 -31.00 13.43
CA GLU A 112 -7.38 -30.73 13.78
C GLU A 112 -6.94 -29.38 13.24
N ARG A 113 -7.16 -29.10 11.92
CA ARG A 113 -6.82 -27.83 11.30
C ARG A 113 -7.61 -26.66 11.90
N LEU A 114 -8.90 -26.85 12.20
CA LEU A 114 -9.73 -25.84 12.85
C LEU A 114 -9.18 -25.48 14.24
N ALA A 115 -8.81 -26.46 15.04
CA ALA A 115 -8.26 -26.23 16.37
C ALA A 115 -6.97 -25.38 16.29
N ARG A 116 -6.04 -25.73 15.39
CA ARG A 116 -4.80 -24.97 15.18
C ARG A 116 -5.07 -23.52 14.74
N VAL A 117 -5.95 -23.33 13.76
CA VAL A 117 -6.25 -22.00 13.22
C VAL A 117 -7.04 -21.16 14.24
N ALA A 118 -7.97 -21.77 14.98
CA ALA A 118 -8.75 -21.07 16.00
C ALA A 118 -7.87 -20.60 17.16
N ASP A 119 -6.93 -21.43 17.59
CA ASP A 119 -5.95 -21.06 18.63
C ASP A 119 -5.04 -19.95 18.16
N LEU A 120 -4.47 -20.08 16.95
CA LEU A 120 -3.58 -19.08 16.33
C LEU A 120 -4.22 -17.68 16.23
N LEU A 121 -5.54 -17.62 15.98
CA LEU A 121 -6.29 -16.37 15.78
C LEU A 121 -7.10 -15.92 17.01
N GLY A 122 -6.99 -16.64 18.14
CA GLY A 122 -7.75 -16.33 19.35
C GLY A 122 -9.27 -16.49 19.19
N LEU A 123 -9.72 -17.43 18.34
CA LEU A 123 -11.12 -17.64 17.99
C LEU A 123 -11.77 -18.82 18.76
N THR A 124 -11.02 -19.58 19.57
CA THR A 124 -11.47 -20.81 20.21
C THR A 124 -12.77 -20.63 20.99
N ALA A 125 -12.90 -19.55 21.76
CA ALA A 125 -14.11 -19.25 22.54
C ALA A 125 -15.30 -18.74 21.69
N LEU A 126 -15.09 -18.48 20.40
CA LEU A 126 -16.06 -17.88 19.49
C LEU A 126 -16.60 -18.85 18.44
N LEU A 127 -16.14 -20.10 18.41
CA LEU A 127 -16.40 -21.06 17.34
C LEU A 127 -17.89 -21.32 17.06
N GLU A 128 -18.72 -21.29 18.10
CA GLU A 128 -20.17 -21.49 17.99
C GLU A 128 -20.98 -20.23 17.65
N ARG A 129 -20.34 -19.06 17.67
CA ARG A 129 -21.01 -17.79 17.34
C ARG A 129 -21.23 -17.65 15.83
N ARG A 130 -22.22 -16.83 15.48
CA ARG A 130 -22.48 -16.40 14.10
C ARG A 130 -21.84 -15.04 13.80
N PRO A 131 -21.58 -14.69 12.54
CA PRO A 131 -20.98 -13.40 12.17
C PRO A 131 -21.67 -12.16 12.77
N SER A 132 -22.98 -12.16 12.89
CA SER A 132 -23.75 -11.06 13.50
C SER A 132 -23.49 -10.83 15.00
N GLN A 133 -22.84 -11.77 15.68
CA GLN A 133 -22.50 -11.71 17.10
C GLN A 133 -21.02 -11.33 17.33
N LEU A 134 -20.32 -10.94 16.27
CA LEU A 134 -18.88 -10.66 16.28
C LEU A 134 -18.61 -9.16 16.00
N SER A 135 -17.57 -8.61 16.63
CA SER A 135 -17.02 -7.33 16.23
C SER A 135 -16.37 -7.38 14.84
N GLY A 136 -16.14 -6.24 14.20
CA GLY A 136 -15.47 -6.18 12.89
C GLY A 136 -14.11 -6.87 12.85
N GLY A 137 -13.27 -6.69 13.87
CA GLY A 137 -11.99 -7.38 13.97
C GLY A 137 -12.12 -8.88 14.15
N GLN A 138 -13.15 -9.35 14.92
CA GLN A 138 -13.43 -10.78 15.04
C GLN A 138 -13.90 -11.37 13.71
N GLN A 139 -14.75 -10.66 12.97
CA GLN A 139 -15.18 -11.10 11.63
C GLN A 139 -13.99 -11.19 10.66
N GLN A 140 -13.07 -10.24 10.73
CA GLN A 140 -11.85 -10.27 9.94
C GLN A 140 -10.97 -11.47 10.28
N ARG A 141 -10.76 -11.76 11.58
CA ARG A 141 -10.01 -12.96 12.01
C ARG A 141 -10.67 -14.24 11.51
N VAL A 142 -12.01 -14.32 11.47
CA VAL A 142 -12.72 -15.46 10.89
C VAL A 142 -12.45 -15.57 9.38
N ALA A 143 -12.47 -14.47 8.64
CA ALA A 143 -12.14 -14.47 7.21
C ALA A 143 -10.69 -14.88 6.96
N LEU A 144 -9.75 -14.40 7.81
CA LEU A 144 -8.36 -14.81 7.79
C LEU A 144 -8.21 -16.30 8.11
N GLY A 145 -8.92 -16.81 9.12
CA GLY A 145 -8.95 -18.23 9.47
C GLY A 145 -9.42 -19.10 8.32
N ARG A 146 -10.46 -18.67 7.60
CA ARG A 146 -10.95 -19.35 6.40
C ARG A 146 -9.90 -19.38 5.28
N ALA A 147 -9.08 -18.34 5.14
CA ALA A 147 -8.01 -18.32 4.17
C ALA A 147 -6.82 -19.20 4.59
N LEU A 148 -6.42 -19.14 5.87
CA LEU A 148 -5.26 -19.86 6.39
C LEU A 148 -5.50 -21.38 6.50
N ILE A 149 -6.71 -21.82 6.86
CA ILE A 149 -7.03 -23.25 6.99
C ILE A 149 -6.89 -24.03 5.67
N ALA A 150 -6.93 -23.30 4.54
CA ALA A 150 -6.72 -23.87 3.22
C ALA A 150 -5.28 -24.34 2.98
N GLU A 151 -4.31 -23.86 3.80
CA GLU A 151 -2.87 -24.13 3.68
C GLU A 151 -2.37 -23.87 2.25
N ALA A 152 -2.93 -22.84 1.61
CA ALA A 152 -2.51 -22.44 0.29
C ALA A 152 -1.15 -21.70 0.37
N PRO A 153 -0.22 -21.94 -0.56
CA PRO A 153 1.10 -21.30 -0.55
C PRO A 153 1.03 -19.79 -0.81
N VAL A 154 -0.08 -19.31 -1.35
CA VAL A 154 -0.33 -17.90 -1.66
C VAL A 154 -1.65 -17.46 -1.03
N CYS A 155 -1.61 -16.33 -0.31
CA CYS A 155 -2.77 -15.67 0.26
C CYS A 155 -2.96 -14.29 -0.39
N LEU A 156 -4.13 -14.04 -0.95
CA LEU A 156 -4.52 -12.78 -1.58
C LEU A 156 -5.45 -12.03 -0.64
N MET A 157 -5.25 -10.72 -0.45
CA MET A 157 -6.05 -9.88 0.44
C MET A 157 -6.49 -8.60 -0.27
N ASP A 158 -7.81 -8.43 -0.44
CA ASP A 158 -8.41 -7.27 -1.11
C ASP A 158 -8.92 -6.29 -0.04
N GLU A 159 -8.16 -5.26 0.27
CA GLU A 159 -8.45 -4.20 1.26
C GLU A 159 -9.01 -4.72 2.60
N PRO A 160 -8.37 -5.69 3.27
CA PRO A 160 -8.97 -6.39 4.40
C PRO A 160 -9.20 -5.52 5.63
N LEU A 161 -8.55 -4.36 5.75
CA LEU A 161 -8.63 -3.47 6.91
C LEU A 161 -9.51 -2.24 6.69
N SER A 162 -10.07 -2.05 5.51
CA SER A 162 -10.79 -0.82 5.13
C SER A 162 -12.02 -0.51 6.00
N ASN A 163 -12.66 -1.54 6.56
CA ASN A 163 -13.88 -1.42 7.35
C ASN A 163 -13.64 -1.32 8.88
N LEU A 164 -12.39 -1.17 9.32
CA LEU A 164 -12.02 -1.09 10.73
C LEU A 164 -11.71 0.34 11.16
N ASP A 165 -11.94 0.63 12.44
CA ASP A 165 -11.48 1.87 13.06
C ASP A 165 -9.94 1.94 13.15
N ALA A 166 -9.40 3.11 13.44
CA ALA A 166 -7.96 3.35 13.40
C ALA A 166 -7.16 2.51 14.41
N GLN A 167 -7.71 2.30 15.62
CA GLN A 167 -7.02 1.54 16.66
C GLN A 167 -6.96 0.06 16.27
N LEU A 168 -8.10 -0.52 15.91
CA LEU A 168 -8.18 -1.92 15.51
C LEU A 168 -7.38 -2.20 14.24
N ARG A 169 -7.34 -1.24 13.30
CA ARG A 169 -6.50 -1.33 12.09
C ARG A 169 -5.02 -1.45 12.43
N LEU A 170 -4.54 -0.68 13.43
CA LEU A 170 -3.14 -0.76 13.90
C LEU A 170 -2.80 -2.14 14.48
N GLU A 171 -3.70 -2.71 15.31
CA GLU A 171 -3.54 -4.03 15.90
C GLU A 171 -3.53 -5.12 14.82
N MET A 172 -4.50 -5.09 13.92
CA MET A 172 -4.64 -6.08 12.84
C MET A 172 -3.48 -6.05 11.83
N ARG A 173 -2.89 -4.88 11.55
CA ARG A 173 -1.67 -4.80 10.72
C ARG A 173 -0.54 -5.61 11.31
N ARG A 174 -0.28 -5.43 12.62
CA ARG A 174 0.78 -6.16 13.34
C ARG A 174 0.50 -7.66 13.35
N GLU A 175 -0.74 -8.04 13.60
CA GLU A 175 -1.17 -9.44 13.63
C GLU A 175 -1.00 -10.11 12.25
N ILE A 176 -1.51 -9.51 11.17
CA ILE A 176 -1.37 -10.05 9.81
C ILE A 176 0.11 -10.19 9.41
N ARG A 177 0.94 -9.16 9.72
CA ARG A 177 2.37 -9.23 9.41
C ARG A 177 3.07 -10.32 10.22
N GLY A 178 2.78 -10.43 11.52
CA GLY A 178 3.32 -11.48 12.37
C GLY A 178 2.94 -12.88 11.89
N LEU A 179 1.68 -13.08 11.50
CA LEU A 179 1.19 -14.35 10.93
C LEU A 179 1.89 -14.68 9.61
N GLN A 180 2.03 -13.70 8.72
CA GLN A 180 2.73 -13.89 7.45
C GLN A 180 4.17 -14.36 7.66
N GLN A 181 4.89 -13.72 8.59
CA GLN A 181 6.28 -14.07 8.91
C GLN A 181 6.39 -15.46 9.55
N SER A 182 5.52 -15.78 10.53
CA SER A 182 5.55 -17.05 11.25
C SER A 182 5.20 -18.24 10.35
N LEU A 183 4.28 -18.05 9.41
CA LEU A 183 3.83 -19.11 8.49
C LEU A 183 4.68 -19.19 7.21
N GLY A 184 5.50 -18.17 6.90
CA GLY A 184 6.29 -18.10 5.68
C GLY A 184 5.44 -18.11 4.40
N VAL A 185 4.16 -17.70 4.46
CA VAL A 185 3.25 -17.69 3.32
C VAL A 185 3.53 -16.48 2.43
N THR A 186 3.43 -16.66 1.12
CA THR A 186 3.49 -15.52 0.18
C THR A 186 2.16 -14.78 0.23
N MET A 187 2.18 -13.47 0.50
CA MET A 187 0.96 -12.65 0.53
C MET A 187 0.99 -11.56 -0.54
N VAL A 188 -0.14 -11.40 -1.25
CA VAL A 188 -0.40 -10.21 -2.07
C VAL A 188 -1.54 -9.44 -1.41
N TYR A 189 -1.24 -8.23 -1.00
CA TYR A 189 -2.10 -7.38 -0.20
C TYR A 189 -2.47 -6.11 -0.97
N VAL A 190 -3.75 -5.83 -1.12
CA VAL A 190 -4.24 -4.61 -1.75
C VAL A 190 -4.64 -3.61 -0.68
N THR A 191 -4.18 -2.37 -0.83
CA THR A 191 -4.59 -1.25 0.01
C THR A 191 -4.49 0.09 -0.73
N HIS A 192 -5.19 1.08 -0.24
CA HIS A 192 -4.98 2.50 -0.57
C HIS A 192 -4.31 3.27 0.58
N ASP A 193 -4.09 2.62 1.74
CA ASP A 193 -3.44 3.21 2.91
C ASP A 193 -1.91 3.06 2.80
N GLN A 194 -1.23 4.20 2.69
CA GLN A 194 0.23 4.24 2.62
C GLN A 194 0.89 3.67 3.87
N THR A 195 0.29 3.87 5.05
CA THR A 195 0.85 3.36 6.30
C THR A 195 0.86 1.83 6.32
N GLU A 196 -0.18 1.19 5.77
CA GLU A 196 -0.20 -0.26 5.61
C GLU A 196 0.93 -0.73 4.69
N ALA A 197 1.06 -0.10 3.52
CA ALA A 197 2.11 -0.45 2.56
C ALA A 197 3.52 -0.27 3.15
N MET A 198 3.78 0.89 3.79
CA MET A 198 5.10 1.20 4.35
C MET A 198 5.49 0.34 5.55
N THR A 199 4.52 -0.13 6.35
CA THR A 199 4.79 -0.86 7.60
C THR A 199 4.76 -2.37 7.46
N MET A 200 4.06 -2.91 6.45
CA MET A 200 3.84 -4.34 6.31
C MET A 200 4.61 -4.96 5.13
N ALA A 201 4.83 -4.21 4.04
CA ALA A 201 5.37 -4.78 2.81
C ALA A 201 6.86 -5.11 2.89
N ASP A 202 7.25 -6.17 2.19
CA ASP A 202 8.63 -6.41 1.77
C ASP A 202 8.88 -5.76 0.39
N GLN A 203 7.80 -5.62 -0.42
CA GLN A 203 7.81 -5.04 -1.77
C GLN A 203 6.48 -4.31 -2.00
N VAL A 204 6.56 -3.13 -2.59
CA VAL A 204 5.38 -2.32 -2.96
C VAL A 204 5.37 -2.12 -4.46
N ILE A 205 4.24 -2.47 -5.08
CA ILE A 205 3.92 -2.11 -6.46
C ILE A 205 2.98 -0.91 -6.41
N LEU A 206 3.50 0.27 -6.70
CA LEU A 206 2.68 1.46 -6.85
C LEU A 206 2.03 1.45 -8.23
N LEU A 207 0.70 1.42 -8.26
CA LEU A 207 -0.08 1.43 -9.50
C LEU A 207 -0.68 2.81 -9.75
N ARG A 208 -0.68 3.21 -11.02
CA ARG A 208 -1.34 4.40 -11.51
C ARG A 208 -1.98 4.12 -12.87
N GLU A 209 -3.26 4.44 -13.03
CA GLU A 209 -3.97 4.33 -14.32
C GLU A 209 -3.82 2.95 -15.00
N GLY A 210 -3.87 1.88 -14.21
CA GLY A 210 -3.74 0.50 -14.70
C GLY A 210 -2.32 0.03 -14.95
N ARG A 211 -1.28 0.84 -14.69
CA ARG A 211 0.13 0.53 -14.97
C ARG A 211 0.96 0.56 -13.70
N VAL A 212 2.11 -0.10 -13.74
CA VAL A 212 3.12 0.00 -12.68
C VAL A 212 3.85 1.34 -12.79
N GLU A 213 3.70 2.17 -11.78
CA GLU A 213 4.42 3.43 -11.65
C GLU A 213 5.82 3.22 -11.06
N GLN A 214 5.88 2.40 -10.01
CA GLN A 214 7.15 2.01 -9.37
C GLN A 214 6.99 0.66 -8.67
N ASP A 215 8.00 -0.19 -8.77
CA ASP A 215 8.20 -1.43 -8.02
C ASP A 215 9.44 -1.28 -7.16
N ALA A 216 9.30 -1.30 -5.83
CA ALA A 216 10.41 -1.10 -4.91
C ALA A 216 10.07 -1.59 -3.49
N PRO A 217 11.08 -1.87 -2.64
CA PRO A 217 10.90 -1.92 -1.20
C PRO A 217 10.36 -0.57 -0.65
N PRO A 218 9.62 -0.56 0.48
CA PRO A 218 9.05 0.66 1.06
C PRO A 218 10.07 1.80 1.23
N GLU A 219 11.25 1.50 1.78
CA GLU A 219 12.31 2.48 2.00
C GLU A 219 12.77 3.14 0.70
N ALA A 220 12.97 2.35 -0.37
CA ALA A 220 13.38 2.87 -1.67
C ALA A 220 12.27 3.69 -2.34
N LEU A 221 11.00 3.27 -2.18
CA LEU A 221 9.85 4.02 -2.67
C LEU A 221 9.75 5.41 -2.03
N TYR A 222 10.04 5.52 -0.74
CA TYR A 222 10.07 6.77 0.00
C TYR A 222 11.29 7.64 -0.33
N ALA A 223 12.49 7.05 -0.27
CA ALA A 223 13.76 7.77 -0.40
C ALA A 223 14.08 8.13 -1.87
N ARG A 224 13.65 7.31 -2.84
CA ARG A 224 13.95 7.49 -4.27
C ARG A 224 12.72 7.29 -5.14
N PRO A 225 11.70 8.16 -5.04
CA PRO A 225 10.53 8.06 -5.91
C PRO A 225 10.94 8.19 -7.38
N ALA A 226 10.45 7.28 -8.23
CA ALA A 226 10.79 7.24 -9.65
C ALA A 226 10.16 8.40 -10.44
N THR A 227 9.06 8.97 -9.92
CA THR A 227 8.32 10.04 -10.57
C THR A 227 7.82 11.09 -9.58
N ALA A 228 7.48 12.26 -10.07
CA ALA A 228 6.82 13.31 -9.30
C ALA A 228 5.46 12.85 -8.75
N PHE A 229 4.78 11.93 -9.44
CA PHE A 229 3.57 11.29 -8.94
C PHE A 229 3.87 10.43 -7.69
N ALA A 230 4.83 9.51 -7.78
CA ALA A 230 5.24 8.68 -6.64
C ALA A 230 5.68 9.54 -5.45
N ALA A 231 6.45 10.60 -5.70
CA ALA A 231 6.90 11.56 -4.70
C ALA A 231 5.75 12.25 -3.95
N ARG A 232 4.70 12.66 -4.68
CA ARG A 232 3.50 13.28 -4.10
C ARG A 232 2.55 12.26 -3.49
N PHE A 233 2.51 11.06 -4.00
CA PHE A 233 1.60 10.04 -3.49
C PHE A 233 2.10 9.43 -2.18
N ILE A 234 3.42 9.28 -1.99
CA ILE A 234 4.03 8.66 -0.81
C ILE A 234 4.47 9.71 0.21
N GLY A 235 3.97 9.61 1.42
CA GLY A 235 4.31 10.47 2.56
C GLY A 235 3.14 11.36 3.00
N THR A 236 3.11 11.69 4.31
CA THR A 236 2.10 12.56 4.92
C THR A 236 2.81 13.54 5.86
N PRO A 237 2.90 14.83 5.47
CA PRO A 237 2.47 15.43 4.22
C PRO A 237 3.23 14.90 2.98
N PRO A 238 2.66 15.06 1.77
CA PRO A 238 3.35 14.65 0.54
C PRO A 238 4.63 15.46 0.28
N MET A 239 5.53 14.93 -0.56
CA MET A 239 6.72 15.67 -1.01
C MET A 239 6.31 16.99 -1.69
N ASN A 240 6.95 18.09 -1.34
CA ASN A 240 6.83 19.34 -2.08
C ASN A 240 7.42 19.14 -3.46
N VAL A 241 6.67 19.44 -4.51
CA VAL A 241 7.14 19.37 -5.89
C VAL A 241 6.90 20.73 -6.54
N LEU A 242 7.98 21.50 -6.66
CA LEU A 242 7.99 22.92 -7.04
C LEU A 242 8.59 23.09 -8.44
N ALA A 243 8.04 24.00 -9.23
CA ALA A 243 8.62 24.34 -10.51
C ALA A 243 9.91 25.17 -10.33
N LEU A 244 10.96 24.84 -11.08
CA LEU A 244 12.17 25.67 -11.18
C LEU A 244 11.99 26.76 -12.25
N ASP A 245 12.87 27.79 -12.26
CA ASP A 245 12.79 28.94 -13.16
C ASP A 245 12.83 28.56 -14.65
N ASP A 246 13.53 27.48 -15.00
CA ASP A 246 13.59 26.96 -16.36
C ASP A 246 12.29 26.27 -16.84
N ARG A 247 11.32 26.08 -15.94
CA ARG A 247 10.02 25.40 -16.16
C ARG A 247 10.10 24.01 -16.81
N ARG A 248 11.32 23.48 -17.00
CA ARG A 248 11.56 22.13 -17.55
C ARG A 248 11.83 21.11 -16.47
N ARG A 249 12.13 21.57 -15.25
CA ARG A 249 12.45 20.74 -14.11
C ARG A 249 11.54 21.06 -12.92
N LEU A 250 11.27 20.03 -12.14
CA LEU A 250 10.58 20.14 -10.86
C LEU A 250 11.53 19.75 -9.74
N LEU A 251 11.51 20.53 -8.67
CA LEU A 251 12.26 20.28 -7.45
C LEU A 251 11.38 19.57 -6.44
N GLY A 252 11.75 18.36 -6.04
CA GLY A 252 11.10 17.60 -4.97
C GLY A 252 11.86 17.71 -3.66
N ILE A 253 11.18 18.07 -2.58
CA ILE A 253 11.78 18.10 -1.24
C ILE A 253 10.75 17.60 -0.22
N ARG A 254 11.16 16.69 0.66
CA ARG A 254 10.30 16.22 1.73
C ARG A 254 10.05 17.35 2.76
N PRO A 255 8.82 17.44 3.34
CA PRO A 255 8.49 18.44 4.35
C PRO A 255 9.42 18.42 5.57
N GLU A 256 9.89 17.26 5.99
CA GLU A 256 10.80 17.04 7.12
C GLU A 256 12.26 17.41 6.82
N ASP A 257 12.63 17.49 5.55
CA ASP A 257 13.99 17.90 5.13
C ASP A 257 14.13 19.42 5.04
N ILE A 258 13.01 20.16 5.11
CA ILE A 258 13.01 21.62 5.08
C ILE A 258 13.10 22.15 6.51
N ARG A 259 14.09 22.99 6.77
CA ARG A 259 14.31 23.64 8.07
C ARG A 259 13.92 25.12 8.02
N VAL A 260 13.29 25.60 9.09
CA VAL A 260 13.13 27.02 9.35
C VAL A 260 14.47 27.53 9.91
N VAL A 261 15.04 28.54 9.25
CA VAL A 261 16.37 29.05 9.56
C VAL A 261 16.36 30.56 9.76
N GLY A 262 17.47 31.13 10.23
CA GLY A 262 17.61 32.56 10.35
C GLY A 262 17.72 33.27 8.99
N ALA A 263 17.25 34.51 8.90
CA ALA A 263 17.21 35.30 7.65
C ALA A 263 18.55 35.50 6.94
N LYS A 264 19.68 35.22 7.60
CA LYS A 264 21.04 35.38 7.06
C LYS A 264 21.71 34.09 6.65
N GLU A 265 21.01 32.92 6.72
CA GLU A 265 21.61 31.65 6.32
C GLU A 265 21.84 31.59 4.80
N PRO A 266 23.07 31.29 4.34
CA PRO A 266 23.39 31.26 2.90
C PRO A 266 22.51 30.21 2.18
N GLY A 267 21.90 30.60 1.06
CA GLY A 267 21.04 29.71 0.27
C GLY A 267 19.62 29.54 0.81
N ALA A 268 19.25 30.24 1.89
CA ALA A 268 17.89 30.23 2.39
C ALA A 268 16.92 30.91 1.42
N VAL A 269 15.74 30.35 1.28
CA VAL A 269 14.67 30.86 0.44
C VAL A 269 13.62 31.54 1.31
N GLU A 270 13.27 32.77 0.98
CA GLU A 270 12.22 33.52 1.69
C GLU A 270 10.83 32.99 1.32
N ALA A 271 10.01 32.78 2.31
CA ALA A 271 8.64 32.32 2.19
C ALA A 271 7.72 33.08 3.16
N LEU A 272 6.42 33.04 2.91
CA LEU A 272 5.40 33.56 3.81
C LEU A 272 4.60 32.40 4.42
N VAL A 273 4.45 32.37 5.72
CA VAL A 273 3.57 31.40 6.43
C VAL A 273 2.13 31.68 6.06
N ARG A 274 1.41 30.66 5.57
CA ARG A 274 -0.03 30.73 5.25
C ARG A 274 -0.88 30.18 6.38
N SER A 275 -0.53 29.03 6.90
CA SER A 275 -1.19 28.40 8.03
C SER A 275 -0.23 27.50 8.80
N ILE A 276 -0.59 27.19 10.04
CA ILE A 276 0.15 26.27 10.91
C ILE A 276 -0.85 25.32 11.53
N GLU A 277 -0.56 24.01 11.41
CA GLU A 277 -1.31 22.95 12.04
C GLU A 277 -0.44 22.30 13.10
N TYR A 278 -0.87 22.32 14.36
CA TYR A 278 -0.16 21.67 15.47
C TYR A 278 -0.70 20.26 15.68
N LEU A 279 0.15 19.27 15.51
CA LEU A 279 -0.19 17.84 15.62
C LEU A 279 0.28 17.19 16.93
N GLY A 280 0.67 17.99 17.92
CA GLY A 280 1.22 17.50 19.21
C GLY A 280 2.74 17.37 19.15
N ALA A 281 3.28 16.33 18.55
CA ALA A 281 4.73 16.13 18.41
C ALA A 281 5.37 17.07 17.40
N ASP A 282 4.64 17.45 16.35
CA ASP A 282 5.12 18.25 15.22
C ASP A 282 4.13 19.38 14.89
N SER A 283 4.61 20.37 14.14
CA SER A 283 3.80 21.37 13.45
C SER A 283 4.00 21.25 11.93
N ILE A 284 2.91 21.35 11.18
CA ILE A 284 2.97 21.49 9.71
C ILE A 284 2.74 22.95 9.37
N LEU A 285 3.74 23.60 8.78
CA LEU A 285 3.64 24.94 8.26
C LEU A 285 3.34 24.87 6.77
N LEU A 286 2.23 25.44 6.33
CA LEU A 286 2.00 25.71 4.92
C LEU A 286 2.58 27.07 4.60
N CYS A 287 3.60 27.11 3.75
CA CYS A 287 4.30 28.33 3.32
C CYS A 287 4.07 28.61 1.84
N ALA A 288 4.30 29.86 1.42
CA ALA A 288 4.26 30.26 0.02
C ALA A 288 5.57 30.90 -0.41
N ILE A 289 6.11 30.45 -1.55
CA ILE A 289 7.21 31.09 -2.29
C ILE A 289 6.62 31.61 -3.59
N GLY A 290 6.44 32.91 -3.70
CA GLY A 290 5.69 33.48 -4.81
C GLY A 290 4.29 32.90 -4.94
N ARG A 291 4.01 32.21 -6.05
CA ARG A 291 2.73 31.52 -6.29
C ARG A 291 2.72 30.04 -5.88
N GLN A 292 3.84 29.50 -5.48
CA GLN A 292 3.97 28.08 -5.16
C GLN A 292 3.81 27.86 -3.66
N ALA A 293 3.04 26.81 -3.29
CA ALA A 293 2.86 26.39 -1.90
C ALA A 293 3.81 25.24 -1.57
N LEU A 294 4.30 25.22 -0.34
CA LEU A 294 5.07 24.12 0.21
C LEU A 294 4.73 23.88 1.69
N ALA A 295 4.82 22.62 2.09
CA ALA A 295 4.68 22.22 3.48
C ALA A 295 6.05 22.04 4.13
N VAL A 296 6.18 22.46 5.37
CA VAL A 296 7.35 22.24 6.23
C VAL A 296 6.90 21.48 7.46
N ARG A 297 7.56 20.38 7.79
CA ARG A 297 7.32 19.65 9.04
C ARG A 297 8.39 20.04 10.05
N ALA A 298 8.00 20.73 11.10
CA ALA A 298 8.89 21.19 12.16
C ALA A 298 8.56 20.49 13.48
N PRO A 299 9.57 20.09 14.28
CA PRO A 299 9.34 19.46 15.57
C PRO A 299 8.69 20.41 16.57
N GLY A 300 7.75 19.89 17.37
CA GLY A 300 7.08 20.61 18.43
C GLY A 300 6.15 21.74 17.95
N ARG A 301 5.92 22.70 18.84
CA ARG A 301 5.09 23.88 18.57
C ARG A 301 5.92 25.01 17.98
N VAL A 302 5.55 25.52 16.83
CA VAL A 302 6.22 26.66 16.17
C VAL A 302 5.51 27.96 16.55
N ALA A 303 6.27 28.94 17.05
CA ALA A 303 5.76 30.25 17.49
C ALA A 303 5.81 31.27 16.33
N LEU A 304 5.14 30.98 15.22
CA LEU A 304 4.97 31.87 14.09
C LEU A 304 3.48 32.17 13.89
N ALA A 305 3.16 33.25 13.21
CA ALA A 305 1.80 33.63 12.85
C ALA A 305 1.59 33.54 11.33
N PRO A 306 0.37 33.31 10.84
CA PRO A 306 0.03 33.51 9.44
C PRO A 306 0.41 34.91 8.97
N GLY A 307 1.03 35.01 7.77
CA GLY A 307 1.57 36.24 7.21
C GLY A 307 3.00 36.55 7.63
N ALA A 308 3.58 35.85 8.62
CA ALA A 308 4.97 36.07 9.01
C ALA A 308 5.94 35.64 7.90
N PRO A 309 7.02 36.43 7.64
CA PRO A 309 8.10 35.97 6.77
C PRO A 309 8.91 34.90 7.48
N VAL A 310 9.37 33.91 6.71
CA VAL A 310 10.19 32.81 7.18
C VAL A 310 11.26 32.48 6.16
N SER A 311 12.47 32.16 6.63
CA SER A 311 13.55 31.69 5.76
C SER A 311 13.63 30.17 5.87
N LEU A 312 13.67 29.49 4.73
CA LEU A 312 13.65 28.03 4.61
C LEU A 312 14.94 27.56 3.95
N ALA A 313 15.51 26.48 4.47
CA ALA A 313 16.69 25.85 3.90
C ALA A 313 16.59 24.32 3.95
N TRP A 314 17.30 23.65 3.06
CA TRP A 314 17.42 22.19 3.00
C TRP A 314 18.81 21.79 2.53
N ALA A 315 19.21 20.55 2.83
CA ALA A 315 20.47 20.01 2.35
C ALA A 315 20.39 19.72 0.84
N ARG A 316 21.46 19.94 0.09
CA ARG A 316 21.51 19.65 -1.36
C ARG A 316 21.14 18.19 -1.67
N GLY A 317 21.63 17.25 -0.85
CA GLY A 317 21.35 15.81 -1.00
C GLY A 317 19.91 15.37 -0.70
N ALA A 318 19.09 16.24 -0.08
CA ALA A 318 17.68 15.97 0.19
C ALA A 318 16.76 16.36 -1.00
N ALA A 319 17.31 17.06 -1.99
CA ALA A 319 16.56 17.52 -3.15
C ALA A 319 16.50 16.44 -4.24
N HIS A 320 15.32 16.27 -4.83
CA HIS A 320 15.06 15.42 -5.98
C HIS A 320 14.72 16.26 -7.19
N VAL A 321 15.17 15.87 -8.36
CA VAL A 321 14.82 16.55 -9.60
C VAL A 321 13.95 15.64 -10.45
N PHE A 322 12.87 16.21 -10.99
CA PHE A 322 12.00 15.54 -11.94
C PHE A 322 11.89 16.36 -13.21
N ASP A 323 11.75 15.67 -14.32
CA ASP A 323 11.41 16.27 -15.59
C ASP A 323 9.95 16.77 -15.57
N ALA A 324 9.71 18.00 -15.99
CA ALA A 324 8.39 18.62 -15.86
C ALA A 324 7.34 18.04 -16.84
N GLU A 325 7.77 17.52 -17.98
CA GLU A 325 6.90 16.96 -19.01
C GLU A 325 6.54 15.50 -18.70
N THR A 326 7.54 14.67 -18.43
CA THR A 326 7.36 13.22 -18.19
C THR A 326 7.08 12.87 -16.74
N GLY A 327 7.37 13.77 -15.82
CA GLY A 327 7.34 13.53 -14.37
C GLY A 327 8.45 12.60 -13.87
N ARG A 328 9.32 12.07 -14.73
CA ARG A 328 10.34 11.10 -14.33
C ARG A 328 11.49 11.75 -13.58
N ARG A 329 12.06 11.01 -12.64
CA ARG A 329 13.25 11.42 -11.89
C ARG A 329 14.45 11.58 -12.81
N ARG A 330 15.27 12.61 -12.52
CA ARG A 330 16.57 12.88 -13.15
C ARG A 330 17.66 12.78 -12.09
N ASP A 331 18.52 11.78 -12.20
CA ASP A 331 19.55 11.51 -11.17
C ASP A 331 20.82 12.37 -11.33
N ASP A 332 21.04 12.97 -12.52
CA ASP A 332 22.30 13.67 -12.87
C ASP A 332 22.25 15.20 -12.69
N ASP A 333 21.12 15.76 -12.28
CA ASP A 333 20.95 17.20 -12.17
C ASP A 333 21.21 17.69 -10.73
N ALA A 334 22.37 18.34 -10.51
CA ALA A 334 22.57 19.14 -9.32
C ALA A 334 21.66 20.39 -9.37
N VAL A 335 20.91 20.64 -8.29
CA VAL A 335 20.01 21.79 -8.20
C VAL A 335 20.81 23.00 -7.72
N ASP A 336 21.35 23.78 -8.64
CA ASP A 336 21.92 25.11 -8.39
C ASP A 336 20.98 26.27 -8.79
N SER A 337 19.79 25.95 -9.33
CA SER A 337 18.86 26.97 -9.83
C SER A 337 17.84 27.39 -8.76
N PRO A 338 17.53 28.70 -8.66
CA PRO A 338 16.51 29.19 -7.76
C PRO A 338 15.10 28.67 -8.13
N ILE A 339 14.24 28.55 -7.12
CA ILE A 339 12.82 28.23 -7.29
C ILE A 339 12.15 29.40 -7.99
N SER A 340 11.32 29.11 -9.02
CA SER A 340 10.51 30.13 -9.72
C SER A 340 9.63 30.90 -8.73
N ARG A 341 9.72 32.21 -8.70
CA ARG A 341 8.96 33.11 -7.81
C ARG A 341 7.55 33.41 -8.34
#